data_74aaaa2349b559f9075d032eedadaa0b
#
_entry.id   74aaaa2349b559f9075d032eedadaa0b
#
_cell.length_a   1.000
_cell.length_b   1.000
_cell.length_c   1.000
_cell.angle_alpha   90.00
_cell.angle_beta   90.00
_cell.angle_gamma   90.00
#
_symmetry.space_group_name_H-M   'P 1'
#
loop_
_entity.id
_entity.type
_entity.pdbx_description
1 polymer ?
#
loop_
_entity_poly.entity_id
_entity_poly.type
_entity_poly.pdbx_seq_one_letter_code
_entity_poly.pdbx_strand_id
1 'polypeptide(L)'
;YLVSYDVAVKKAYTSVAVKMSTRELGELAGPGGTFYGVDTLESGKIAIFGGGVPLKCGNTIIGGLGISGGTSEEDHSLAEYGLTVLRDII
;
A
#
# COMPACT_ATOMS: atom_id res chain seq x y z
N TYR A 1 -0.89 -11.59 -14.73
CA TYR A 1 0.53 -11.39 -14.43
C TYR A 1 0.94 -9.92 -14.54
N LEU A 2 0.67 -9.31 -15.69
CA LEU A 2 0.92 -7.88 -15.86
C LEU A 2 0.03 -7.04 -14.94
N VAL A 3 -1.18 -7.51 -14.71
CA VAL A 3 -2.10 -6.84 -13.78
C VAL A 3 -1.54 -6.84 -12.36
N SER A 4 -0.96 -7.97 -11.91
CA SER A 4 -0.34 -8.05 -10.58
C SER A 4 0.81 -7.06 -10.43
N TYR A 5 1.63 -6.91 -11.48
CA TYR A 5 2.72 -5.94 -11.45
C TYR A 5 2.19 -4.52 -11.33
N ASP A 6 1.21 -4.17 -12.14
CA ASP A 6 0.61 -2.83 -12.11
C ASP A 6 -0.01 -2.53 -10.76
N VAL A 7 -0.72 -3.50 -10.18
CA VAL A 7 -1.34 -3.33 -8.86
C VAL A 7 -0.28 -3.17 -7.77
N ALA A 8 0.83 -3.93 -7.84
CA ALA A 8 1.91 -3.80 -6.87
C ALA A 8 2.51 -2.38 -6.90
N VAL A 9 2.75 -1.84 -8.09
CA VAL A 9 3.26 -0.48 -8.26
C VAL A 9 2.28 0.53 -7.68
N LYS A 10 0.99 0.36 -7.94
CA LYS A 10 -0.05 1.27 -7.42
C LYS A 10 -0.15 1.19 -5.92
N LYS A 11 0.02 0.00 -5.33
CA LYS A 11 0.02 -0.15 -3.87
C LYS A 11 1.19 0.60 -3.24
N ALA A 12 2.38 0.48 -3.81
CA ALA A 12 3.55 1.20 -3.32
C ALA A 12 3.33 2.71 -3.42
N TYR A 13 2.88 3.19 -4.57
CA TYR A 13 2.58 4.60 -4.80
C TYR A 13 1.55 5.12 -3.79
N THR A 14 0.47 4.38 -3.60
CA THR A 14 -0.62 4.77 -2.70
C THR A 14 -0.11 4.93 -1.27
N SER A 15 0.70 3.98 -0.79
CA SER A 15 1.18 4.02 0.59
C SER A 15 2.03 5.27 0.87
N VAL A 16 2.77 5.74 -0.12
CA VAL A 16 3.55 6.98 0.00
C VAL A 16 2.64 8.21 -0.09
N ALA A 17 1.71 8.19 -1.05
CA ALA A 17 0.83 9.34 -1.30
C ALA A 17 -0.10 9.61 -0.12
N VAL A 18 -0.65 8.58 0.51
CA VAL A 18 -1.57 8.75 1.63
C VAL A 18 -0.90 8.56 2.99
N LYS A 19 0.38 8.20 3.01
CA LYS A 19 1.21 8.06 4.22
C LYS A 19 0.68 7.02 5.20
N MET A 20 0.11 5.95 4.68
CA MET A 20 -0.39 4.82 5.48
C MET A 20 -0.38 3.56 4.64
N SER A 21 -0.54 2.38 5.28
CA SER A 21 -0.65 1.14 4.53
C SER A 21 -1.94 1.13 3.70
N THR A 22 -1.91 0.43 2.56
CA THR A 22 -3.11 0.32 1.73
C THR A 22 -4.19 -0.52 2.40
N ARG A 23 -3.81 -1.35 3.37
CA ARG A 23 -4.78 -2.09 4.17
C ARG A 23 -5.61 -1.15 5.03
N GLU A 24 -4.94 -0.21 5.72
CA GLU A 24 -5.63 0.80 6.53
C GLU A 24 -6.51 1.69 5.65
N LEU A 25 -5.98 2.10 4.51
CA LEU A 25 -6.74 2.91 3.57
C LEU A 25 -7.98 2.18 3.08
N GLY A 26 -7.87 0.87 2.81
CA GLY A 26 -8.99 0.06 2.36
C GLY A 26 -10.14 0.06 3.36
N GLU A 27 -9.84 0.02 4.66
CA GLU A 27 -10.85 0.09 5.70
C GLU A 27 -11.55 1.45 5.69
N LEU A 28 -10.83 2.53 5.44
CA LEU A 28 -11.37 3.88 5.40
C LEU A 28 -12.10 4.18 4.09
N ALA A 29 -11.75 3.51 3.02
CA ALA A 29 -12.31 3.74 1.68
C ALA A 29 -13.55 2.91 1.39
N GLY A 30 -13.91 1.97 2.26
CA GLY A 30 -15.09 1.13 2.07
C GLY A 30 -16.38 1.91 2.26
N PRO A 31 -17.54 1.28 1.95
CA PRO A 31 -18.85 1.93 2.14
C PRO A 31 -19.01 2.38 3.58
N GLY A 32 -19.37 3.64 3.77
CA GLY A 32 -19.48 4.23 5.11
C GLY A 32 -18.18 4.70 5.71
N GLY A 33 -17.04 4.47 5.05
CA GLY A 33 -15.75 4.92 5.52
C GLY A 33 -15.50 6.40 5.21
N THR A 34 -14.57 7.01 5.94
CA THR A 34 -14.26 8.43 5.82
C THR A 34 -13.74 8.81 4.43
N PHE A 35 -13.02 7.89 3.79
CA PHE A 35 -12.40 8.13 2.49
C PHE A 35 -13.08 7.34 1.35
N TYR A 36 -14.35 7.05 1.50
CA TYR A 36 -15.08 6.32 0.47
C TYR A 36 -14.97 7.05 -0.87
N GLY A 37 -14.55 6.31 -1.91
CA GLY A 37 -14.37 6.88 -3.24
C GLY A 37 -12.96 7.37 -3.55
N VAL A 38 -12.02 7.30 -2.58
CA VAL A 38 -10.65 7.77 -2.78
C VAL A 38 -9.94 7.01 -3.92
N ASP A 39 -10.34 5.76 -4.16
CA ASP A 39 -9.75 4.93 -5.21
C ASP A 39 -10.05 5.44 -6.63
N THR A 40 -10.97 6.38 -6.76
CA THR A 40 -11.27 7.00 -8.06
C THR A 40 -10.39 8.21 -8.36
N LEU A 41 -9.61 8.67 -7.38
CA LEU A 41 -8.75 9.83 -7.54
C LEU A 41 -7.42 9.44 -8.23
N GLU A 42 -6.65 10.45 -8.62
CA GLU A 42 -5.35 10.28 -9.27
C GLU A 42 -5.42 9.37 -10.49
N SER A 43 -6.49 9.47 -11.28
CA SER A 43 -6.72 8.66 -12.49
C SER A 43 -6.68 7.16 -12.19
N GLY A 44 -7.21 6.76 -11.03
CA GLY A 44 -7.27 5.36 -10.65
C GLY A 44 -5.96 4.78 -10.14
N LYS A 45 -5.00 5.61 -9.76
CA LYS A 45 -3.71 5.14 -9.24
C LYS A 45 -3.78 4.70 -7.78
N ILE A 46 -4.85 5.05 -7.08
CA ILE A 46 -4.99 4.75 -5.66
C ILE A 46 -5.51 3.33 -5.46
N ALA A 47 -4.72 2.49 -4.84
CA ALA A 47 -5.10 1.11 -4.54
C ALA A 47 -5.57 1.01 -3.09
N ILE A 48 -6.66 0.28 -2.86
CA ILE A 48 -7.27 0.16 -1.53
C ILE A 48 -7.22 -1.27 -0.99
N PHE A 49 -6.43 -2.14 -1.62
CA PHE A 49 -6.23 -3.52 -1.17
C PHE A 49 -4.90 -3.63 -0.44
N GLY A 50 -4.83 -4.48 0.59
CA GLY A 50 -3.60 -4.66 1.37
C GLY A 50 -2.41 -5.09 0.52
N GLY A 51 -1.22 -4.72 0.98
CA GLY A 51 0.04 -5.06 0.31
C GLY A 51 0.94 -3.87 0.05
N GLY A 52 0.46 -2.65 0.24
CA GLY A 52 1.28 -1.45 0.13
C GLY A 52 1.60 -0.89 1.51
N VAL A 53 2.87 -0.60 1.78
CA VAL A 53 3.29 -0.03 3.05
C VAL A 53 4.34 1.05 2.80
N PRO A 54 4.29 2.17 3.54
CA PRO A 54 5.32 3.20 3.39
C PRO A 54 6.61 2.78 4.09
N LEU A 55 7.74 3.12 3.49
CA LEU A 55 9.05 2.89 4.06
C LEU A 55 9.53 4.17 4.71
N LYS A 56 9.76 4.13 6.02
CA LYS A 56 10.14 5.31 6.78
C LYS A 56 11.57 5.21 7.32
N CYS A 57 12.24 6.34 7.36
CA CYS A 57 13.49 6.51 8.06
C CYS A 57 13.23 7.61 9.11
N GLY A 58 13.11 7.22 10.37
CA GLY A 58 12.61 8.13 11.40
C GLY A 58 11.16 8.51 11.11
N ASN A 59 10.89 9.80 11.00
CA ASN A 59 9.56 10.31 10.68
C ASN A 59 9.40 10.66 9.19
N THR A 60 10.43 10.39 8.38
CA THR A 60 10.42 10.74 6.96
C THR A 60 10.10 9.52 6.12
N ILE A 61 9.14 9.65 5.23
CA ILE A 61 8.82 8.58 4.27
C ILE A 61 9.81 8.69 3.11
N ILE A 62 10.59 7.63 2.89
CA ILE A 62 11.62 7.61 1.85
C ILE A 62 11.27 6.70 0.67
N GLY A 63 10.18 5.97 0.75
CA GLY A 63 9.74 5.10 -0.33
C GLY A 63 8.52 4.31 0.06
N GLY A 64 8.14 3.38 -0.79
CA GLY A 64 7.02 2.50 -0.56
C GLY A 64 7.30 1.10 -1.10
N LEU A 65 6.68 0.11 -0.48
CA LEU A 65 6.79 -1.28 -0.89
C LEU A 65 5.40 -1.78 -1.27
N GLY A 66 5.28 -2.45 -2.41
CA GLY A 66 4.02 -2.98 -2.88
C GLY A 66 4.13 -4.46 -3.22
N ILE A 67 3.22 -5.27 -2.68
CA ILE A 67 3.15 -6.71 -2.92
C ILE A 67 1.77 -7.02 -3.50
N SER A 68 1.74 -7.82 -4.56
CA SER A 68 0.50 -8.26 -5.19
C SER A 68 0.66 -9.72 -5.65
N GLY A 69 -0.45 -10.45 -5.70
CA GLY A 69 -0.47 -11.83 -6.18
C GLY A 69 -1.18 -12.80 -5.27
N GLY A 70 -1.33 -12.47 -3.99
CA GLY A 70 -2.09 -13.27 -3.04
C GLY A 70 -3.36 -12.56 -2.63
N THR A 71 -3.91 -12.96 -1.49
CA THR A 71 -5.03 -12.23 -0.90
C THR A 71 -4.54 -10.91 -0.32
N SER A 72 -5.46 -10.00 -0.02
CA SER A 72 -5.14 -8.71 0.59
C SER A 72 -4.36 -8.90 1.90
N GLU A 73 -4.77 -9.85 2.74
CA GLU A 73 -4.10 -10.12 4.01
C GLU A 73 -2.72 -10.75 3.81
N GLU A 74 -2.59 -11.67 2.86
CA GLU A 74 -1.30 -12.28 2.54
C GLU A 74 -0.31 -11.24 2.02
N ASP A 75 -0.76 -10.40 1.10
CA ASP A 75 0.07 -9.36 0.51
C ASP A 75 0.50 -8.35 1.57
N HIS A 76 -0.41 -7.98 2.48
CA HIS A 76 -0.09 -7.08 3.58
C HIS A 76 0.96 -7.70 4.51
N SER A 77 0.80 -8.98 4.87
CA SER A 77 1.73 -9.67 5.74
C SER A 77 3.13 -9.74 5.13
N LEU A 78 3.21 -10.01 3.83
CA LEU A 78 4.50 -10.02 3.14
C LEU A 78 5.14 -8.63 3.10
N ALA A 79 4.33 -7.59 2.90
CA ALA A 79 4.83 -6.22 2.89
C ALA A 79 5.39 -5.84 4.27
N GLU A 80 4.68 -6.19 5.34
CA GLU A 80 5.17 -5.95 6.71
C GLU A 80 6.48 -6.68 6.99
N TYR A 81 6.58 -7.92 6.53
CA TYR A 81 7.82 -8.69 6.67
C TYR A 81 8.96 -8.00 5.91
N GLY A 82 8.70 -7.54 4.69
CA GLY A 82 9.69 -6.82 3.89
C GLY A 82 10.18 -5.58 4.57
N LEU A 83 9.32 -4.85 5.27
CA LEU A 83 9.73 -3.67 6.04
C LEU A 83 10.72 -4.02 7.14
N THR A 84 10.52 -5.15 7.84
CA THR A 84 11.45 -5.54 8.91
C THR A 84 12.83 -5.85 8.35
N VAL A 85 12.90 -6.48 7.17
CA VAL A 85 14.18 -6.76 6.51
C VAL A 85 14.86 -5.46 6.07
N LEU A 86 14.09 -4.55 5.47
CA LEU A 86 14.64 -3.28 4.96
C LEU A 86 15.14 -2.38 6.09
N ARG A 87 14.49 -2.40 7.24
CA ARG A 87 14.94 -1.62 8.41
C ARG A 87 16.33 -2.00 8.88
N ASP A 88 16.72 -3.25 8.71
CA ASP A 88 18.05 -3.72 9.09
C ASP A 88 19.11 -3.22 8.11
N ILE A 89 18.74 -2.80 6.93
CA ILE A 89 19.67 -2.34 5.89
C ILE A 89 19.84 -0.82 5.92
N ILE A 90 18.78 -0.14 6.25
CA ILE A 90 18.77 1.32 6.29
C ILE A 90 18.81 1.82 7.73
#